data_e5a83a505ba02b3e0e04145cf554425a
#
_entry.id   e5a83a505ba02b3e0e04145cf554425a
#
_cell.length_a   1.000
_cell.length_b   1.000
_cell.length_c   1.000
_cell.angle_alpha   90.00
_cell.angle_beta   90.00
_cell.angle_gamma   90.00
#
_symmetry.space_group_name_H-M   'P 1'
#
loop_
_entity.id
_entity.type
_entity.pdbx_description
1 polymer ?
#
loop_
_entity_poly.entity_id
_entity_poly.type
_entity_poly.pdbx_seq_one_letter_code
_entity_poly.pdbx_strand_id
1 'polypeptide(L)'
;MKYIFLYILACLFTVNAVAQSIRPTVAVLGDSYSTFEKYIPDTNKTYYTTTDWSKTGVVNVKQTWWWQVIKKAGFKLGANDSYSGATVSYSGYNDEDYADRSFITRVPRLGNPDIILIFGGINDNWANTPIGEYKYEDFKRADLYTYRPALAKLIELAQEHYPNVTLYFLSLIHISEPTRLALIS
;
A
#
# COMPACT_ATOMS: atom_id res chain seq x y z
N MET A 1 4.77 -36.48 -43.66
CA MET A 1 5.40 -35.12 -43.56
C MET A 1 4.40 -33.96 -43.48
N LYS A 2 3.29 -33.92 -44.21
CA LYS A 2 2.30 -32.80 -44.12
C LYS A 2 1.66 -32.62 -42.73
N TYR A 3 1.43 -33.71 -41.99
CA TYR A 3 0.80 -33.60 -40.65
C TYR A 3 1.76 -33.14 -39.55
N ILE A 4 3.07 -33.45 -39.67
CA ILE A 4 4.10 -33.00 -38.74
C ILE A 4 4.25 -31.47 -38.82
N PHE A 5 4.16 -30.89 -40.01
CA PHE A 5 4.23 -29.44 -40.22
C PHE A 5 3.01 -28.72 -39.61
N LEU A 6 1.84 -29.36 -39.67
CA LEU A 6 0.60 -28.81 -39.09
C LEU A 6 0.66 -28.79 -37.56
N TYR A 7 1.23 -29.82 -36.92
CA TYR A 7 1.41 -29.88 -35.48
C TYR A 7 2.44 -28.87 -34.98
N ILE A 8 3.54 -28.70 -35.68
CA ILE A 8 4.55 -27.66 -35.33
C ILE A 8 3.97 -26.25 -35.45
N LEU A 9 3.19 -26.01 -36.49
CA LEU A 9 2.51 -24.72 -36.66
C LEU A 9 1.47 -24.44 -35.57
N ALA A 10 0.67 -25.44 -35.18
CA ALA A 10 -0.28 -25.34 -34.09
C ALA A 10 0.39 -25.09 -32.72
N CYS A 11 1.54 -25.76 -32.46
CA CYS A 11 2.32 -25.49 -31.23
C CYS A 11 2.91 -24.10 -31.19
N LEU A 12 3.34 -23.53 -32.32
CA LEU A 12 3.85 -22.16 -32.39
C LEU A 12 2.75 -21.13 -32.16
N PHE A 13 1.52 -21.37 -32.55
CA PHE A 13 0.38 -20.49 -32.26
C PHE A 13 -0.04 -20.56 -30.79
N THR A 14 0.04 -21.74 -30.14
CA THR A 14 -0.30 -21.85 -28.71
C THR A 14 0.74 -21.19 -27.80
N VAL A 15 2.02 -21.19 -28.15
CA VAL A 15 3.08 -20.52 -27.39
C VAL A 15 2.94 -19.00 -27.45
N ASN A 16 2.48 -18.43 -28.58
CA ASN A 16 2.24 -17.00 -28.67
C ASN A 16 0.97 -16.53 -27.93
N ALA A 17 -0.01 -17.39 -27.70
CA ALA A 17 -1.22 -17.05 -26.95
C ALA A 17 -1.00 -16.96 -25.44
N VAL A 18 0.09 -17.51 -24.89
CA VAL A 18 0.42 -17.50 -23.45
C VAL A 18 1.29 -16.29 -23.05
N ALA A 19 1.83 -15.58 -24.00
CA ALA A 19 2.61 -14.35 -23.75
C ALA A 19 1.73 -13.10 -23.63
N GLN A 20 0.49 -13.23 -23.17
CA GLN A 20 -0.25 -12.10 -22.66
C GLN A 20 0.43 -11.66 -21.36
N SER A 21 1.16 -10.54 -21.41
CA SER A 21 1.90 -10.05 -20.26
C SER A 21 0.95 -9.93 -19.07
N ILE A 22 1.07 -10.82 -18.10
CA ILE A 22 0.34 -10.76 -16.86
C ILE A 22 0.83 -9.49 -16.18
N ARG A 23 0.01 -8.44 -16.20
CA ARG A 23 0.33 -7.18 -15.53
C ARG A 23 0.25 -7.41 -14.03
N PRO A 24 1.31 -7.16 -13.27
CA PRO A 24 1.27 -7.30 -11.82
C PRO A 24 0.11 -6.51 -11.22
N THR A 25 -0.58 -7.14 -10.29
CA THR A 25 -1.68 -6.53 -9.53
C THR A 25 -1.11 -5.84 -8.32
N VAL A 26 -1.45 -4.57 -8.15
CA VAL A 26 -0.96 -3.71 -7.07
C VAL A 26 -2.08 -3.42 -6.10
N ALA A 27 -1.82 -3.62 -4.80
CA ALA A 27 -2.66 -3.08 -3.75
C ALA A 27 -2.00 -1.84 -3.12
N VAL A 28 -2.83 -0.92 -2.64
CA VAL A 28 -2.43 0.29 -1.93
C VAL A 28 -2.98 0.24 -0.51
N LEU A 29 -2.11 0.40 0.47
CA LEU A 29 -2.44 0.56 1.87
C LEU A 29 -1.90 1.92 2.34
N GLY A 30 -2.78 2.85 2.67
CA GLY A 30 -2.33 4.19 2.98
C GLY A 30 -3.25 4.98 3.92
N ASP A 31 -2.84 6.22 4.15
CA ASP A 31 -3.57 7.24 4.87
C ASP A 31 -4.35 8.17 3.93
N SER A 32 -4.61 9.42 4.37
CA SER A 32 -5.34 10.43 3.60
C SER A 32 -4.78 10.66 2.20
N TYR A 33 -3.46 10.69 2.05
CA TYR A 33 -2.79 10.96 0.77
C TYR A 33 -2.97 9.85 -0.27
N SER A 34 -3.44 8.69 0.15
CA SER A 34 -3.68 7.54 -0.72
C SER A 34 -5.17 7.29 -0.99
N THR A 35 -6.07 8.04 -0.32
CA THR A 35 -7.51 7.93 -0.57
C THR A 35 -7.91 8.61 -1.87
N PHE A 36 -8.99 8.15 -2.48
CA PHE A 36 -9.76 8.87 -3.48
C PHE A 36 -11.17 8.27 -3.50
N GLU A 37 -12.21 9.12 -3.57
CA GLU A 37 -13.60 8.65 -3.58
C GLU A 37 -13.84 7.59 -4.68
N LYS A 38 -14.66 6.58 -4.41
CA LYS A 38 -14.96 5.45 -5.30
C LYS A 38 -13.78 4.50 -5.59
N TYR A 39 -12.59 4.74 -5.04
CA TYR A 39 -11.41 3.88 -5.19
C TYR A 39 -10.96 3.23 -3.89
N ILE A 40 -11.64 3.53 -2.79
CA ILE A 40 -11.48 2.92 -1.48
C ILE A 40 -12.84 2.36 -1.03
N PRO A 41 -12.90 1.45 -0.03
CA PRO A 41 -14.16 1.01 0.55
C PRO A 41 -15.03 2.19 1.02
N ASP A 42 -16.34 2.13 0.80
CA ASP A 42 -17.30 3.18 1.19
C ASP A 42 -17.32 3.42 2.71
N THR A 43 -16.90 2.44 3.49
CA THR A 43 -16.76 2.53 4.95
C THR A 43 -15.52 3.32 5.39
N ASN A 44 -14.58 3.54 4.48
CA ASN A 44 -13.34 4.23 4.79
C ASN A 44 -13.49 5.74 4.61
N LYS A 45 -12.91 6.51 5.54
CA LYS A 45 -12.90 7.96 5.46
C LYS A 45 -12.05 8.43 4.28
N THR A 46 -12.67 9.20 3.37
CA THR A 46 -12.04 9.77 2.19
C THR A 46 -11.47 11.16 2.50
N TYR A 47 -10.35 11.51 1.85
CA TYR A 47 -9.75 12.84 1.87
C TYR A 47 -9.87 13.52 0.51
N TYR A 48 -9.53 12.86 -0.59
CA TYR A 48 -9.63 13.40 -1.94
C TYR A 48 -10.97 13.06 -2.58
N THR A 49 -11.68 14.09 -3.03
CA THR A 49 -12.99 13.96 -3.71
C THR A 49 -12.98 14.73 -5.02
N THR A 50 -13.94 14.42 -5.91
CA THR A 50 -14.07 15.13 -7.20
C THR A 50 -14.59 16.55 -7.04
N THR A 51 -15.08 16.94 -5.87
CA THR A 51 -15.77 18.21 -5.63
C THR A 51 -15.02 19.19 -4.73
N ASP A 52 -14.05 18.74 -3.95
CA ASP A 52 -13.36 19.59 -2.98
C ASP A 52 -12.08 20.23 -3.52
N TRP A 53 -12.27 21.19 -4.41
CA TRP A 53 -11.19 21.95 -5.03
C TRP A 53 -10.39 22.80 -4.03
N SER A 54 -11.05 23.28 -3.00
CA SER A 54 -10.52 24.35 -2.15
C SER A 54 -9.41 23.88 -1.22
N LYS A 55 -9.37 22.59 -0.88
CA LYS A 55 -8.48 22.07 0.15
C LYS A 55 -7.19 21.46 -0.38
N THR A 56 -7.25 20.76 -1.53
CA THR A 56 -6.15 19.90 -1.94
C THR A 56 -5.68 20.11 -3.37
N GLY A 57 -6.53 20.62 -4.25
CA GLY A 57 -6.29 20.68 -5.70
C GLY A 57 -6.30 19.31 -6.38
N VAL A 58 -6.47 18.22 -5.64
CA VAL A 58 -6.58 16.86 -6.18
C VAL A 58 -8.05 16.50 -6.34
N VAL A 59 -8.56 16.64 -7.55
CA VAL A 59 -9.98 16.44 -7.91
C VAL A 59 -10.18 15.33 -8.95
N ASN A 60 -9.10 14.66 -9.33
CA ASN A 60 -9.14 13.55 -10.25
C ASN A 60 -8.18 12.46 -9.77
N VAL A 61 -8.62 11.21 -9.83
CA VAL A 61 -7.81 10.05 -9.44
C VAL A 61 -6.45 10.00 -10.13
N LYS A 62 -6.36 10.49 -11.37
CA LYS A 62 -5.11 10.54 -12.14
C LYS A 62 -4.04 11.45 -11.51
N GLN A 63 -4.43 12.32 -10.59
CA GLN A 63 -3.53 13.20 -9.85
C GLN A 63 -2.95 12.53 -8.61
N THR A 64 -3.51 11.40 -8.16
CA THR A 64 -2.97 10.67 -7.01
C THR A 64 -1.64 10.02 -7.34
N TRP A 65 -0.75 9.95 -6.35
CA TRP A 65 0.58 9.38 -6.50
C TRP A 65 0.54 7.91 -6.94
N TRP A 66 -0.31 7.10 -6.33
CA TRP A 66 -0.42 5.67 -6.62
C TRP A 66 -0.98 5.39 -8.00
N TRP A 67 -1.93 6.21 -8.50
CA TRP A 67 -2.42 6.08 -9.87
C TRP A 67 -1.29 6.32 -10.88
N GLN A 68 -0.48 7.36 -10.65
CA GLN A 68 0.64 7.69 -11.53
C GLN A 68 1.68 6.57 -11.55
N VAL A 69 2.05 6.02 -10.37
CA VAL A 69 2.97 4.88 -10.26
C VAL A 69 2.44 3.68 -11.03
N ILE A 70 1.21 3.26 -10.75
CA ILE A 70 0.56 2.10 -11.38
C ILE A 70 0.52 2.25 -12.90
N LYS A 71 0.14 3.43 -13.40
CA LYS A 71 0.06 3.68 -14.84
C LYS A 71 1.42 3.73 -15.52
N LYS A 72 2.40 4.39 -14.93
CA LYS A 72 3.77 4.47 -15.48
C LYS A 72 4.45 3.10 -15.52
N ALA A 73 4.23 2.27 -14.51
CA ALA A 73 4.78 0.93 -14.44
C ALA A 73 4.00 -0.13 -15.27
N GLY A 74 2.84 0.24 -15.83
CA GLY A 74 2.00 -0.69 -16.59
C GLY A 74 1.29 -1.72 -15.73
N PHE A 75 1.14 -1.48 -14.43
CA PHE A 75 0.50 -2.37 -13.48
C PHE A 75 -1.04 -2.28 -13.53
N LYS A 76 -1.72 -3.17 -12.81
CA LYS A 76 -3.16 -3.17 -12.60
C LYS A 76 -3.45 -2.85 -11.14
N LEU A 77 -4.37 -1.92 -10.87
CA LEU A 77 -4.90 -1.72 -9.53
C LEU A 77 -5.77 -2.91 -9.13
N GLY A 78 -5.44 -3.57 -8.02
CA GLY A 78 -6.26 -4.58 -7.36
C GLY A 78 -7.17 -3.92 -6.32
N ALA A 79 -6.64 -3.65 -5.14
CA ALA A 79 -7.34 -3.01 -4.05
C ALA A 79 -6.65 -1.72 -3.62
N ASN A 80 -7.42 -0.77 -3.11
CA ASN A 80 -6.90 0.37 -2.36
C ASN A 80 -7.70 0.43 -1.05
N ASP A 81 -7.09 -0.01 0.05
CA ASP A 81 -7.71 0.06 1.39
C ASP A 81 -7.05 1.19 2.21
N SER A 82 -7.02 2.40 1.64
CA SER A 82 -6.55 3.60 2.34
C SER A 82 -7.66 4.23 3.18
N TYR A 83 -7.28 4.88 4.28
CA TYR A 83 -8.22 5.50 5.22
C TYR A 83 -7.66 6.83 5.72
N SER A 84 -8.38 7.93 5.52
CA SER A 84 -7.94 9.28 5.93
C SER A 84 -7.77 9.40 7.43
N GLY A 85 -6.58 9.80 7.87
CA GLY A 85 -6.21 9.93 9.27
C GLY A 85 -5.72 8.64 9.94
N ALA A 86 -5.65 7.53 9.21
CA ALA A 86 -5.19 6.27 9.76
C ALA A 86 -3.70 6.28 10.11
N THR A 87 -3.36 5.60 11.19
CA THR A 87 -2.02 5.37 11.71
C THR A 87 -1.54 3.96 11.38
N VAL A 88 -0.24 3.74 11.39
CA VAL A 88 0.34 2.39 11.36
C VAL A 88 0.01 1.67 12.66
N SER A 89 0.23 2.34 13.78
CA SER A 89 -0.07 1.87 15.14
C SER A 89 -1.57 1.90 15.47
N TYR A 90 -1.91 1.50 16.69
CA TYR A 90 -3.24 1.65 17.26
C TYR A 90 -3.45 3.00 17.93
N SER A 91 -2.39 3.81 18.12
CA SER A 91 -2.49 5.16 18.65
C SER A 91 -3.13 6.10 17.65
N GLY A 92 -4.11 6.87 18.10
CA GLY A 92 -4.79 7.89 17.36
C GLY A 92 -4.56 9.29 17.93
N TYR A 93 -5.19 10.29 17.30
CA TYR A 93 -5.17 11.66 17.79
C TYR A 93 -5.88 11.76 19.14
N ASN A 94 -5.37 12.60 20.03
CA ASN A 94 -5.95 12.85 21.37
C ASN A 94 -6.11 11.57 22.20
N ASP A 95 -5.15 10.65 22.11
CA ASP A 95 -5.13 9.36 22.80
C ASP A 95 -6.29 8.41 22.42
N GLU A 96 -6.95 8.65 21.28
CA GLU A 96 -7.98 7.75 20.77
C GLU A 96 -7.39 6.39 20.31
N ASP A 97 -8.19 5.33 20.44
CA ASP A 97 -7.85 4.01 19.89
C ASP A 97 -8.23 3.93 18.40
N TYR A 98 -7.22 3.84 17.53
CA TYR A 98 -7.40 3.70 16.08
C TYR A 98 -7.21 2.25 15.58
N ALA A 99 -7.30 1.26 16.46
CA ALA A 99 -7.14 -0.14 16.08
C ALA A 99 -8.12 -0.57 14.96
N ASP A 100 -9.32 0.00 14.90
CA ASP A 100 -10.33 -0.28 13.89
C ASP A 100 -9.92 0.12 12.47
N ARG A 101 -9.07 1.14 12.35
CA ARG A 101 -8.65 1.79 11.10
C ARG A 101 -7.13 1.78 10.86
N SER A 102 -6.35 1.18 11.76
CA SER A 102 -4.90 1.10 11.61
C SER A 102 -4.47 0.31 10.38
N PHE A 103 -3.24 0.48 9.94
CA PHE A 103 -2.69 -0.29 8.83
C PHE A 103 -2.63 -1.78 9.16
N ILE A 104 -2.34 -2.14 10.41
CA ILE A 104 -2.32 -3.53 10.90
C ILE A 104 -3.67 -4.22 10.62
N THR A 105 -4.77 -3.56 10.96
CA THR A 105 -6.12 -4.13 10.82
C THR A 105 -6.58 -4.21 9.37
N ARG A 106 -6.04 -3.35 8.50
CA ARG A 106 -6.45 -3.27 7.09
C ARG A 106 -5.60 -4.11 6.15
N VAL A 107 -4.34 -4.41 6.51
CA VAL A 107 -3.46 -5.19 5.62
C VAL A 107 -4.07 -6.52 5.15
N PRO A 108 -4.85 -7.28 5.93
CA PRO A 108 -5.46 -8.53 5.45
C PRO A 108 -6.56 -8.35 4.39
N ARG A 109 -6.97 -7.10 4.09
CA ARG A 109 -8.11 -6.80 3.18
C ARG A 109 -7.69 -6.49 1.76
N LEU A 110 -6.41 -6.65 1.42
CA LEU A 110 -5.85 -6.18 0.14
C LEU A 110 -6.09 -7.12 -1.06
N GLY A 111 -6.88 -8.17 -0.89
CA GLY A 111 -7.22 -9.12 -1.95
C GLY A 111 -6.08 -10.06 -2.27
N ASN A 112 -5.67 -10.15 -3.54
CA ASN A 112 -4.57 -11.00 -3.98
C ASN A 112 -3.57 -10.20 -4.83
N PRO A 113 -2.75 -9.34 -4.24
CA PRO A 113 -1.78 -8.52 -4.94
C PRO A 113 -0.45 -9.26 -5.20
N ASP A 114 0.22 -8.87 -6.29
CA ASP A 114 1.62 -9.21 -6.53
C ASP A 114 2.55 -8.19 -5.85
N ILE A 115 2.06 -6.96 -5.68
CA ILE A 115 2.79 -5.83 -5.08
C ILE A 115 1.88 -5.10 -4.09
N ILE A 116 2.38 -4.77 -2.91
CA ILE A 116 1.72 -3.87 -1.96
C ILE A 116 2.54 -2.60 -1.83
N LEU A 117 1.90 -1.46 -2.09
CA LEU A 117 2.45 -0.13 -1.84
C LEU A 117 1.87 0.39 -0.53
N ILE A 118 2.71 0.56 0.47
CA ILE A 118 2.33 1.09 1.78
C ILE A 118 2.84 2.54 1.87
N PHE A 119 1.96 3.49 2.15
CA PHE A 119 2.32 4.90 2.34
C PHE A 119 1.66 5.47 3.58
N GLY A 120 2.45 5.72 4.64
CA GLY A 120 1.94 6.18 5.91
C GLY A 120 3.03 6.45 6.96
N GLY A 121 2.57 6.64 8.21
CA GLY A 121 3.40 6.95 9.36
C GLY A 121 3.39 8.43 9.74
N ILE A 122 2.91 9.33 8.86
CA ILE A 122 2.81 10.75 9.19
C ILE A 122 1.75 11.00 10.28
N ASN A 123 0.65 10.26 10.25
CA ASN A 123 -0.39 10.38 11.27
C ASN A 123 0.08 9.87 12.63
N ASP A 124 0.94 8.84 12.67
CA ASP A 124 1.57 8.39 13.92
C ASP A 124 2.43 9.50 14.53
N ASN A 125 3.20 10.24 13.70
CA ASN A 125 3.97 11.38 14.16
C ASN A 125 3.06 12.51 14.69
N TRP A 126 2.00 12.84 13.99
CA TRP A 126 1.05 13.88 14.41
C TRP A 126 0.21 13.49 15.63
N ALA A 127 -0.04 12.19 15.82
CA ALA A 127 -0.69 11.65 17.00
C ALA A 127 0.27 11.52 18.21
N ASN A 128 1.55 11.92 18.06
CA ASN A 128 2.59 11.73 19.07
C ASN A 128 2.75 10.26 19.51
N THR A 129 2.52 9.32 18.59
CA THR A 129 2.70 7.88 18.87
C THR A 129 4.11 7.63 19.42
N PRO A 130 4.25 7.00 20.58
CA PRO A 130 5.56 6.63 21.09
C PRO A 130 6.28 5.73 20.11
N ILE A 131 7.59 5.93 19.93
CA ILE A 131 8.38 5.12 18.99
C ILE A 131 8.43 3.66 19.42
N GLY A 132 8.53 3.38 20.73
CA GLY A 132 8.61 2.04 21.30
C GLY A 132 9.95 1.36 21.08
N GLU A 133 10.13 0.22 21.72
CA GLU A 133 11.32 -0.62 21.56
C GLU A 133 11.17 -1.56 20.35
N TYR A 134 12.27 -2.06 19.82
CA TYR A 134 12.22 -3.07 18.76
C TYR A 134 11.62 -4.38 19.28
N LYS A 135 10.61 -4.88 18.60
CA LYS A 135 9.94 -6.14 18.91
C LYS A 135 9.51 -6.80 17.60
N TYR A 136 9.79 -8.10 17.48
CA TYR A 136 9.57 -8.85 16.24
C TYR A 136 8.73 -10.11 16.44
N GLU A 137 8.39 -10.47 17.68
CA GLU A 137 7.59 -11.65 18.05
C GLU A 137 6.81 -11.39 19.34
N ASP A 138 5.89 -12.29 19.70
CA ASP A 138 5.10 -12.24 20.95
C ASP A 138 4.40 -10.91 21.20
N PHE A 139 3.82 -10.32 20.14
CA PHE A 139 3.13 -9.05 20.22
C PHE A 139 1.90 -9.12 21.11
N LYS A 140 1.86 -8.26 22.10
CA LYS A 140 0.66 -7.97 22.88
C LYS A 140 -0.07 -6.77 22.29
N ARG A 141 -1.39 -6.66 22.50
CA ARG A 141 -2.15 -5.50 22.03
C ARG A 141 -1.52 -4.17 22.46
N ALA A 142 -1.01 -4.10 23.70
CA ALA A 142 -0.37 -2.89 24.24
C ALA A 142 0.86 -2.46 23.45
N ASP A 143 1.63 -3.38 22.89
CA ASP A 143 2.82 -3.07 22.08
C ASP A 143 2.44 -2.31 20.80
N LEU A 144 1.25 -2.60 20.26
CA LEU A 144 0.79 -2.04 18.99
C LEU A 144 0.35 -0.57 19.08
N TYR A 145 0.32 0.01 20.29
CA TYR A 145 0.19 1.45 20.50
C TYR A 145 1.52 2.20 20.39
N THR A 146 2.60 1.52 20.04
CA THR A 146 3.90 2.12 19.75
C THR A 146 4.32 1.81 18.31
N TYR A 147 5.05 2.74 17.68
CA TYR A 147 5.28 2.72 16.23
C TYR A 147 6.12 1.52 15.75
N ARG A 148 7.27 1.25 16.39
CA ARG A 148 8.18 0.17 15.96
C ARG A 148 7.55 -1.22 16.05
N PRO A 149 6.93 -1.63 17.17
CA PRO A 149 6.21 -2.90 17.24
C PRO A 149 5.04 -2.97 16.26
N ALA A 150 4.29 -1.88 16.09
CA ALA A 150 3.19 -1.80 15.14
C ALA A 150 3.65 -2.00 13.70
N LEU A 151 4.75 -1.36 13.29
CA LEU A 151 5.34 -1.53 11.97
C LEU A 151 5.87 -2.97 11.76
N ALA A 152 6.52 -3.56 12.77
CA ALA A 152 6.97 -4.94 12.68
C ALA A 152 5.80 -5.91 12.54
N LYS A 153 4.72 -5.72 13.31
CA LYS A 153 3.49 -6.52 13.20
C LYS A 153 2.78 -6.34 11.85
N LEU A 154 2.78 -5.13 11.29
CA LEU A 154 2.23 -4.88 9.96
C LEU A 154 2.99 -5.69 8.89
N ILE A 155 4.32 -5.70 8.95
CA ILE A 155 5.17 -6.45 8.01
C ILE A 155 4.95 -7.96 8.18
N GLU A 156 4.93 -8.46 9.42
CA GLU A 156 4.65 -9.87 9.72
C GLU A 156 3.32 -10.31 9.10
N LEU A 157 2.22 -9.58 9.37
CA LEU A 157 0.90 -9.91 8.83
C LEU A 157 0.86 -9.82 7.30
N ALA A 158 1.56 -8.86 6.70
CA ALA A 158 1.64 -8.77 5.26
C ALA A 158 2.33 -10.01 4.66
N GLN A 159 3.40 -10.50 5.27
CA GLN A 159 4.11 -11.71 4.84
C GLN A 159 3.28 -12.98 5.07
N GLU A 160 2.57 -13.06 6.19
CA GLU A 160 1.68 -14.21 6.48
C GLU A 160 0.53 -14.31 5.48
N HIS A 161 -0.15 -13.19 5.18
CA HIS A 161 -1.29 -13.18 4.27
C HIS A 161 -0.88 -13.24 2.78
N TYR A 162 0.29 -12.71 2.45
CA TYR A 162 0.78 -12.57 1.07
C TYR A 162 2.24 -13.03 0.95
N PRO A 163 2.53 -14.33 1.07
CA PRO A 163 3.90 -14.84 1.19
C PRO A 163 4.80 -14.57 -0.02
N ASN A 164 4.22 -14.32 -1.19
CA ASN A 164 4.96 -14.06 -2.44
C ASN A 164 4.89 -12.60 -2.89
N VAL A 165 4.36 -11.70 -2.04
CA VAL A 165 4.17 -10.30 -2.41
C VAL A 165 5.47 -9.52 -2.31
N THR A 166 5.63 -8.54 -3.19
CA THR A 166 6.67 -7.51 -3.04
C THR A 166 6.09 -6.33 -2.25
N LEU A 167 6.72 -6.00 -1.11
CA LEU A 167 6.31 -4.87 -0.27
C LEU A 167 7.20 -3.66 -0.54
N TYR A 168 6.58 -2.50 -0.76
CA TYR A 168 7.22 -1.20 -0.76
C TYR A 168 6.62 -0.33 0.33
N PHE A 169 7.43 0.03 1.32
CA PHE A 169 7.05 0.99 2.34
C PHE A 169 7.61 2.36 1.99
N LEU A 170 6.71 3.32 1.77
CA LEU A 170 7.01 4.69 1.41
C LEU A 170 6.75 5.59 2.61
N SER A 171 7.72 6.42 2.96
CA SER A 171 7.60 7.36 4.05
C SER A 171 8.01 8.76 3.60
N LEU A 172 7.34 9.79 4.10
CA LEU A 172 7.68 11.18 3.84
C LEU A 172 9.05 11.59 4.40
N ILE A 173 9.60 10.84 5.35
CA ILE A 173 10.91 11.13 5.94
C ILE A 173 12.02 11.06 4.88
N HIS A 174 11.87 10.23 3.88
CA HIS A 174 12.82 10.15 2.76
C HIS A 174 12.72 11.33 1.79
N ILE A 175 11.64 12.09 1.83
CA ILE A 175 11.44 13.29 1.01
C ILE A 175 12.04 14.52 1.71
N SER A 176 12.04 14.53 3.02
CA SER A 176 12.55 15.66 3.83
C SER A 176 14.08 15.63 4.05
N GLU A 177 14.77 14.52 3.77
CA GLU A 177 16.22 14.37 3.97
C GLU A 177 17.04 13.94 2.73
N PRO A 178 16.79 14.42 1.51
CA PRO A 178 17.67 14.08 0.39
C PRO A 178 19.09 14.64 0.55
N THR A 179 19.29 15.59 1.47
CA THR A 179 20.56 16.32 1.65
C THR A 179 21.56 15.59 2.58
N ARG A 180 21.10 14.70 3.46
CA ARG A 180 22.01 14.00 4.39
C ARG A 180 22.73 12.80 3.78
N LEU A 181 22.12 12.11 2.83
CA LEU A 181 22.75 10.98 2.14
C LEU A 181 23.86 11.40 1.15
N ALA A 182 23.83 12.64 0.66
CA ALA A 182 24.84 13.19 -0.23
C ALA A 182 26.14 13.61 0.51
N LEU A 183 26.15 13.63 1.85
CA LEU A 183 27.29 14.04 2.67
C LEU A 183 28.07 12.85 3.27
N ILE A 184 27.73 11.62 2.93
CA ILE A 184 28.37 10.39 3.48
C ILE A 184 29.10 9.59 2.37
N SER A 185 29.20 10.13 1.17
CA SER A 185 30.00 9.54 0.07
C SER A 185 31.35 10.21 -0.08
#